data_6d2e54fbc9de67d88737ec97e82a6473
#
_entry.id   6d2e54fbc9de67d88737ec97e82a6473
#
_cell.length_a   1.000
_cell.length_b   1.000
_cell.length_c   1.000
_cell.angle_alpha   90.00
_cell.angle_beta   90.00
_cell.angle_gamma   90.00
#
_symmetry.space_group_name_H-M   'P 1'
#
loop_
_entity.id
_entity.type
_entity.pdbx_description
1 polymer ?
#
loop_
_entity_poly.entity_id
_entity_poly.type
_entity_poly.pdbx_seq_one_letter_code
_entity_poly.pdbx_strand_id
1 'polypeptide(L)'
;MKKILFLAIAFAGILTSCGPKEYPAVGDTHIRVFENTNICFQPDKYQNFNEADADGVIRLVNGRIILKKITLPEYQRNVNVSLTVKLASNGDRWDKSGSCFVLPKESAVNLLSIAKGEKQFPAIDSTKYEKLVGIVPGEDYQPTIELMRFMTPFGVGFYSKDDNELGSKRKPVYVDEWADCVTWMQDITDLYPTLEKEAYVGIYIDTWTTEGYVVSMDLDIKESQLPYEALPNRQVMPLMNTVYYIGQSYPDIFARQDVEMEFDMPKDAKNVRLKYIVTGHGGHSGGDEFVKRQNIISVEGQEVLNFIPWRNDCASFRRYNPSTGVWLIKRLASYIGEKGYQEKMVEEPLGSSDLSRSNWCPGSDVAPEETLLGDLTAGKHTFKVSIPEAEPVDGNKLNHWLVSAYLVWEE
;
A
#
# COMPACT_ATOMS: atom_id res chain seq x y z
N MET A 1 -10.25 92.11 -21.09
CA MET A 1 -10.42 91.11 -19.96
C MET A 1 -10.67 89.79 -20.53
N LYS A 2 -9.61 88.91 -20.56
CA LYS A 2 -9.69 87.52 -21.06
C LYS A 2 -10.02 86.62 -19.89
N LYS A 3 -11.16 85.89 -19.99
CA LYS A 3 -11.57 84.85 -19.02
C LYS A 3 -10.83 83.56 -19.42
N ILE A 4 -9.98 83.01 -18.57
CA ILE A 4 -9.34 81.73 -18.67
C ILE A 4 -10.27 80.71 -18.02
N LEU A 5 -10.73 79.75 -18.82
CA LEU A 5 -11.55 78.61 -18.36
C LEU A 5 -10.63 77.43 -18.00
N PHE A 6 -10.55 77.12 -16.70
CA PHE A 6 -9.81 75.90 -16.24
C PHE A 6 -10.72 74.69 -16.42
N LEU A 7 -10.33 73.78 -17.29
CA LEU A 7 -10.95 72.46 -17.47
C LEU A 7 -10.24 71.47 -16.53
N ALA A 8 -10.91 71.11 -15.43
CA ALA A 8 -10.42 70.05 -14.54
C ALA A 8 -10.79 68.69 -15.13
N ILE A 9 -9.80 67.98 -15.68
CA ILE A 9 -9.96 66.56 -16.08
C ILE A 9 -9.80 65.71 -14.82
N ALA A 10 -10.94 65.15 -14.35
CA ALA A 10 -10.94 64.15 -13.29
C ALA A 10 -10.51 62.78 -13.89
N PHE A 11 -9.29 62.39 -13.61
CA PHE A 11 -8.80 61.03 -13.91
C PHE A 11 -9.41 60.07 -12.86
N ALA A 12 -10.52 59.45 -13.17
CA ALA A 12 -11.05 58.33 -12.40
C ALA A 12 -10.19 57.07 -12.72
N GLY A 13 -9.13 56.88 -11.95
CA GLY A 13 -8.36 55.65 -11.96
C GLY A 13 -9.22 54.51 -11.47
N ILE A 14 -9.64 53.61 -12.38
CA ILE A 14 -10.24 52.34 -12.02
C ILE A 14 -9.10 51.50 -11.42
N LEU A 15 -8.98 51.54 -10.09
CA LEU A 15 -8.21 50.56 -9.35
C LEU A 15 -9.01 49.23 -9.41
N THR A 16 -8.76 48.44 -10.45
CA THR A 16 -9.13 47.01 -10.40
C THR A 16 -8.27 46.36 -9.31
N SER A 17 -8.83 46.29 -8.12
CA SER A 17 -8.27 45.47 -7.05
C SER A 17 -8.28 44.00 -7.56
N CYS A 18 -7.12 43.53 -8.05
CA CYS A 18 -6.91 42.08 -8.19
C CYS A 18 -6.82 41.51 -6.76
N GLY A 19 -7.97 41.22 -6.18
CA GLY A 19 -8.03 40.32 -5.02
C GLY A 19 -7.51 38.94 -5.42
N PRO A 20 -7.03 38.15 -4.46
CA PRO A 20 -6.67 36.75 -4.76
C PRO A 20 -7.86 36.05 -5.41
N LYS A 21 -7.56 35.21 -6.43
CA LYS A 21 -8.58 34.41 -7.08
C LYS A 21 -9.20 33.47 -6.05
N GLU A 22 -10.53 33.51 -5.96
CA GLU A 22 -11.27 32.61 -5.09
C GLU A 22 -11.80 31.40 -5.90
N TYR A 23 -11.77 30.23 -5.27
CA TYR A 23 -12.24 28.97 -5.82
C TYR A 23 -13.54 28.55 -5.12
N PRO A 24 -14.55 28.03 -5.84
CA PRO A 24 -15.79 27.57 -5.24
C PRO A 24 -15.53 26.40 -4.29
N ALA A 25 -16.28 26.34 -3.20
CA ALA A 25 -16.26 25.21 -2.29
C ALA A 25 -17.16 24.09 -2.81
N VAL A 26 -16.69 22.86 -2.70
CA VAL A 26 -17.47 21.62 -2.89
C VAL A 26 -17.91 21.08 -1.53
N GLY A 27 -17.01 21.17 -0.53
CA GLY A 27 -17.19 20.65 0.81
C GLY A 27 -16.57 19.26 1.00
N ASP A 28 -16.49 18.86 2.26
CA ASP A 28 -15.94 17.56 2.64
C ASP A 28 -16.78 16.41 2.06
N THR A 29 -16.13 15.35 1.65
CA THR A 29 -16.79 14.15 1.10
C THR A 29 -16.32 12.91 1.85
N HIS A 30 -17.26 12.05 2.22
CA HIS A 30 -17.02 10.72 2.77
C HIS A 30 -17.58 9.68 1.81
N ILE A 31 -16.76 8.71 1.43
CA ILE A 31 -17.16 7.59 0.57
C ILE A 31 -16.92 6.28 1.27
N ARG A 32 -17.98 5.54 1.56
CA ARG A 32 -17.91 4.14 1.95
C ARG A 32 -17.72 3.30 0.69
N VAL A 33 -16.45 2.90 0.42
CA VAL A 33 -16.11 2.08 -0.75
C VAL A 33 -16.63 0.66 -0.55
N PHE A 34 -16.24 0.04 0.57
CA PHE A 34 -16.69 -1.30 0.97
C PHE A 34 -17.27 -1.25 2.38
N GLU A 35 -18.33 -2.01 2.63
CA GLU A 35 -18.94 -2.15 3.95
C GLU A 35 -19.09 -3.63 4.30
N ASN A 36 -18.36 -4.09 5.33
CA ASN A 36 -18.41 -5.48 5.81
C ASN A 36 -18.35 -6.52 4.67
N THR A 37 -17.52 -6.24 3.66
CA THR A 37 -17.42 -7.06 2.46
C THR A 37 -16.46 -8.22 2.68
N ASN A 38 -16.88 -9.44 2.34
CA ASN A 38 -16.02 -10.62 2.48
C ASN A 38 -15.01 -10.71 1.33
N ILE A 39 -13.74 -11.00 1.67
CA ILE A 39 -12.67 -11.39 0.76
C ILE A 39 -12.26 -12.80 1.14
N CYS A 40 -12.29 -13.74 0.17
CA CYS A 40 -12.08 -15.17 0.42
C CYS A 40 -11.55 -15.86 -0.85
N PHE A 41 -11.18 -17.13 -0.73
CA PHE A 41 -10.88 -17.98 -1.88
C PHE A 41 -11.96 -19.04 -2.03
N GLN A 42 -12.89 -18.82 -2.96
CA GLN A 42 -14.02 -19.73 -3.22
C GLN A 42 -14.18 -20.00 -4.72
N PRO A 43 -13.34 -20.85 -5.34
CA PRO A 43 -13.40 -21.13 -6.78
C PRO A 43 -14.71 -21.80 -7.23
N ASP A 44 -15.42 -22.46 -6.32
CA ASP A 44 -16.74 -23.03 -6.60
C ASP A 44 -17.84 -21.96 -6.73
N LYS A 45 -17.62 -20.79 -6.16
CA LYS A 45 -18.59 -19.68 -6.16
C LYS A 45 -18.16 -18.52 -7.06
N TYR A 46 -16.89 -18.21 -7.09
CA TYR A 46 -16.34 -17.06 -7.81
C TYR A 46 -15.35 -17.52 -8.88
N GLN A 47 -15.44 -16.89 -10.05
CA GLN A 47 -14.52 -17.07 -11.18
C GLN A 47 -13.36 -16.08 -11.09
N ASN A 48 -12.47 -16.09 -12.10
CA ASN A 48 -11.46 -15.04 -12.26
C ASN A 48 -12.06 -13.63 -12.40
N PHE A 49 -13.26 -13.56 -13.01
CA PHE A 49 -14.07 -12.34 -13.11
C PHE A 49 -15.53 -12.67 -12.79
N ASN A 50 -16.13 -11.83 -11.96
CA ASN A 50 -17.57 -11.85 -11.67
C ASN A 50 -18.09 -10.44 -11.77
N GLU A 51 -19.22 -10.25 -12.46
CA GLU A 51 -19.92 -8.97 -12.61
C GLU A 51 -20.21 -8.34 -11.25
N ALA A 52 -20.40 -7.02 -11.27
CA ALA A 52 -20.76 -6.27 -10.08
C ALA A 52 -22.05 -6.81 -9.44
N ASP A 53 -22.01 -7.04 -8.14
CA ASP A 53 -23.20 -7.37 -7.35
C ASP A 53 -24.09 -6.12 -7.12
N ALA A 54 -25.14 -6.27 -6.30
CA ALA A 54 -26.10 -5.20 -6.01
C ALA A 54 -25.46 -3.97 -5.34
N ASP A 55 -24.32 -4.17 -4.64
CA ASP A 55 -23.56 -3.11 -3.98
C ASP A 55 -22.46 -2.54 -4.91
N GLY A 56 -22.41 -2.98 -6.16
CA GLY A 56 -21.42 -2.57 -7.15
C GLY A 56 -20.04 -3.20 -6.96
N VAL A 57 -19.93 -4.27 -6.19
CA VAL A 57 -18.67 -4.95 -5.92
C VAL A 57 -18.40 -6.01 -7.01
N ILE A 58 -17.33 -5.79 -7.75
CA ILE A 58 -16.76 -6.75 -8.71
C ILE A 58 -15.79 -7.66 -7.95
N ARG A 59 -15.85 -8.98 -8.22
CA ARG A 59 -14.94 -9.94 -7.60
C ARG A 59 -14.02 -10.56 -8.64
N LEU A 60 -12.72 -10.57 -8.33
CA LEU A 60 -11.70 -11.14 -9.19
C LEU A 60 -10.95 -12.27 -8.46
N VAL A 61 -10.29 -13.13 -9.25
CA VAL A 61 -9.37 -14.16 -8.75
C VAL A 61 -10.02 -15.03 -7.67
N ASN A 62 -11.18 -15.61 -8.01
CA ASN A 62 -11.94 -16.49 -7.13
C ASN A 62 -12.34 -15.88 -5.77
N GLY A 63 -12.50 -14.53 -5.74
CA GLY A 63 -12.94 -13.78 -4.59
C GLY A 63 -11.82 -13.15 -3.75
N ARG A 64 -10.54 -13.33 -4.09
CA ARG A 64 -9.39 -12.72 -3.38
C ARG A 64 -9.22 -11.23 -3.63
N ILE A 65 -9.83 -10.71 -4.69
CA ILE A 65 -9.88 -9.28 -4.98
C ILE A 65 -11.34 -8.84 -5.00
N ILE A 66 -11.61 -7.74 -4.31
CA ILE A 66 -12.83 -6.96 -4.48
C ILE A 66 -12.46 -5.63 -5.12
N LEU A 67 -13.28 -5.18 -6.07
CA LEU A 67 -13.06 -3.96 -6.84
C LEU A 67 -14.38 -3.21 -6.96
N LYS A 68 -14.36 -1.88 -6.86
CA LYS A 68 -15.54 -1.05 -7.00
C LYS A 68 -15.20 0.23 -7.75
N LYS A 69 -16.09 0.65 -8.64
CA LYS A 69 -16.01 1.96 -9.28
C LYS A 69 -16.54 3.02 -8.31
N ILE A 70 -15.76 4.06 -8.09
CA ILE A 70 -16.14 5.22 -7.29
C ILE A 70 -16.18 6.47 -8.16
N THR A 71 -16.93 7.47 -7.73
CA THR A 71 -17.00 8.79 -8.37
C THR A 71 -16.80 9.87 -7.31
N LEU A 72 -15.85 10.75 -7.54
CA LEU A 72 -15.54 11.90 -6.69
C LEU A 72 -16.10 13.20 -7.28
N PRO A 73 -16.48 14.16 -6.44
CA PRO A 73 -16.71 15.53 -6.87
C PRO A 73 -15.46 16.17 -7.49
N GLU A 74 -15.64 17.14 -8.37
CA GLU A 74 -14.53 17.91 -8.93
C GLU A 74 -14.17 19.06 -7.99
N TYR A 75 -13.06 18.92 -7.26
CA TYR A 75 -12.54 19.96 -6.37
C TYR A 75 -11.74 21.01 -7.15
N GLN A 76 -11.82 22.26 -6.70
CA GLN A 76 -10.97 23.36 -7.17
C GLN A 76 -10.08 23.89 -6.06
N ARG A 77 -10.43 23.64 -4.80
CA ARG A 77 -9.61 23.92 -3.62
C ARG A 77 -8.77 22.71 -3.28
N ASN A 78 -7.66 22.96 -2.61
CA ASN A 78 -6.79 21.89 -2.09
C ASN A 78 -7.58 20.92 -1.20
N VAL A 79 -7.19 19.65 -1.27
CA VAL A 79 -7.81 18.57 -0.51
C VAL A 79 -6.76 17.75 0.23
N ASN A 80 -7.16 17.21 1.38
CA ASN A 80 -6.46 16.11 2.06
C ASN A 80 -7.30 14.86 1.95
N VAL A 81 -6.69 13.73 1.62
CA VAL A 81 -7.38 12.46 1.43
C VAL A 81 -6.85 11.42 2.40
N SER A 82 -7.74 10.87 3.22
CA SER A 82 -7.43 9.77 4.13
C SER A 82 -8.12 8.49 3.67
N LEU A 83 -7.39 7.41 3.68
CA LEU A 83 -7.89 6.05 3.47
C LEU A 83 -7.98 5.35 4.83
N THR A 84 -9.14 4.83 5.19
CA THR A 84 -9.35 4.02 6.39
C THR A 84 -9.78 2.61 5.98
N VAL A 85 -9.11 1.60 6.51
CA VAL A 85 -9.45 0.19 6.30
C VAL A 85 -9.66 -0.49 7.65
N LYS A 86 -10.81 -1.14 7.81
CA LYS A 86 -11.14 -1.97 8.97
C LYS A 86 -11.22 -3.42 8.54
N LEU A 87 -10.59 -4.33 9.27
CA LEU A 87 -10.55 -5.75 8.96
C LEU A 87 -10.80 -6.61 10.19
N ALA A 88 -11.56 -7.68 9.99
CA ALA A 88 -11.67 -8.80 10.91
C ALA A 88 -11.53 -10.12 10.13
N SER A 89 -10.98 -11.15 10.77
CA SER A 89 -11.03 -12.50 10.24
C SER A 89 -12.47 -13.01 10.21
N ASN A 90 -12.82 -13.74 9.16
CA ASN A 90 -14.06 -14.50 9.06
C ASN A 90 -13.84 -16.00 9.23
N GLY A 91 -12.61 -16.38 9.68
CA GLY A 91 -12.19 -17.77 9.86
C GLY A 91 -10.77 -18.06 9.35
N ASP A 92 -10.21 -17.24 8.47
CA ASP A 92 -8.79 -17.34 8.14
C ASP A 92 -7.96 -16.92 9.36
N ARG A 93 -7.11 -17.83 9.81
CA ARG A 93 -6.32 -17.67 11.04
C ARG A 93 -4.90 -17.11 10.81
N TRP A 94 -4.48 -16.96 9.54
CA TRP A 94 -3.11 -16.66 9.20
C TRP A 94 -2.88 -15.18 8.94
N ASP A 95 -1.62 -14.77 9.05
CA ASP A 95 -1.14 -13.49 8.56
C ASP A 95 -0.98 -13.55 7.04
N LYS A 96 -1.61 -12.62 6.34
CA LYS A 96 -1.63 -12.55 4.88
C LYS A 96 -1.26 -11.15 4.41
N SER A 97 -0.52 -11.05 3.32
CA SER A 97 -0.32 -9.77 2.66
C SER A 97 -1.63 -9.26 2.07
N GLY A 98 -1.86 -7.96 2.26
CA GLY A 98 -3.00 -7.24 1.72
C GLY A 98 -2.58 -5.92 1.09
N SER A 99 -3.31 -5.50 0.07
CA SER A 99 -3.06 -4.28 -0.67
C SER A 99 -4.37 -3.59 -1.03
N CYS A 100 -4.51 -2.33 -0.65
CA CYS A 100 -5.50 -1.42 -1.23
C CYS A 100 -4.87 -0.74 -2.43
N PHE A 101 -5.58 -0.68 -3.54
CA PHE A 101 -5.02 -0.20 -4.79
C PHE A 101 -6.04 0.55 -5.64
N VAL A 102 -5.54 1.34 -6.59
CA VAL A 102 -6.33 1.95 -7.66
C VAL A 102 -5.79 1.49 -9.01
N LEU A 103 -6.70 1.24 -9.95
CA LEU A 103 -6.32 0.93 -11.33
C LEU A 103 -5.90 2.22 -12.06
N PRO A 104 -4.76 2.23 -12.78
CA PRO A 104 -4.36 3.35 -13.61
C PRO A 104 -5.43 3.69 -14.65
N LYS A 105 -5.83 4.97 -14.75
CA LYS A 105 -6.93 5.41 -15.60
C LYS A 105 -6.63 5.30 -17.09
N GLU A 106 -5.40 5.59 -17.46
CA GLU A 106 -4.99 5.68 -18.88
C GLU A 106 -4.40 4.37 -19.41
N SER A 107 -4.58 3.28 -18.67
CA SER A 107 -4.06 1.96 -19.02
C SER A 107 -5.17 1.09 -19.60
N ALA A 108 -5.12 0.80 -20.90
CA ALA A 108 -6.08 -0.11 -21.54
C ALA A 108 -5.90 -1.55 -21.03
N VAL A 109 -4.67 -1.92 -20.64
CA VAL A 109 -4.34 -3.18 -20.00
C VAL A 109 -4.28 -2.94 -18.49
N ASN A 110 -5.19 -3.53 -17.73
CA ASN A 110 -5.26 -3.45 -16.28
C ASN A 110 -5.86 -4.73 -15.69
N LEU A 111 -5.87 -4.84 -14.35
CA LEU A 111 -6.34 -6.07 -13.70
C LEU A 111 -7.77 -6.45 -14.11
N LEU A 112 -8.66 -5.49 -14.35
CA LEU A 112 -10.04 -5.75 -14.72
C LEU A 112 -10.14 -6.33 -16.13
N SER A 113 -9.46 -5.72 -17.12
CA SER A 113 -9.45 -6.19 -18.51
C SER A 113 -8.77 -7.57 -18.64
N ILE A 114 -7.74 -7.82 -17.82
CA ILE A 114 -7.06 -9.13 -17.75
C ILE A 114 -7.98 -10.18 -17.13
N ALA A 115 -8.65 -9.86 -16.02
CA ALA A 115 -9.57 -10.77 -15.35
C ALA A 115 -10.74 -11.20 -16.25
N LYS A 116 -11.24 -10.28 -17.07
CA LYS A 116 -12.28 -10.53 -18.09
C LYS A 116 -11.78 -11.36 -19.26
N GLY A 117 -10.47 -11.56 -19.41
CA GLY A 117 -9.88 -12.20 -20.58
C GLY A 117 -9.85 -11.34 -21.85
N GLU A 118 -10.13 -10.03 -21.74
CA GLU A 118 -10.13 -9.09 -22.86
C GLU A 118 -8.71 -8.67 -23.26
N LYS A 119 -7.80 -8.66 -22.30
CA LYS A 119 -6.40 -8.28 -22.44
C LYS A 119 -5.48 -9.26 -21.74
N GLN A 120 -4.19 -9.18 -22.06
CA GLN A 120 -3.10 -9.90 -21.41
C GLN A 120 -2.02 -8.91 -20.99
N PHE A 121 -1.21 -9.26 -20.01
CA PHE A 121 -0.03 -8.49 -19.69
C PHE A 121 0.86 -8.33 -20.93
N PRO A 122 1.51 -7.18 -21.12
CA PRO A 122 2.48 -6.99 -22.16
C PRO A 122 3.57 -8.07 -22.12
N ALA A 123 4.13 -8.38 -23.28
CA ALA A 123 5.31 -9.23 -23.36
C ALA A 123 6.45 -8.62 -22.54
N ILE A 124 7.18 -9.45 -21.84
CA ILE A 124 8.29 -9.04 -20.99
C ILE A 124 9.64 -9.33 -21.68
N ASP A 125 10.63 -8.53 -21.35
CA ASP A 125 12.03 -8.87 -21.61
C ASP A 125 12.47 -9.95 -20.60
N SER A 126 12.51 -11.20 -21.02
CA SER A 126 12.86 -12.34 -20.17
C SER A 126 14.32 -12.30 -19.68
N THR A 127 15.17 -11.46 -20.26
CA THR A 127 16.54 -11.26 -19.79
C THR A 127 16.59 -10.32 -18.58
N LYS A 128 15.59 -9.45 -18.42
CA LYS A 128 15.47 -8.47 -17.33
C LYS A 128 14.46 -8.90 -16.25
N TYR A 129 13.39 -9.61 -16.63
CA TYR A 129 12.26 -9.86 -15.71
C TYR A 129 11.89 -11.35 -15.62
N GLU A 130 12.67 -12.23 -16.23
CA GLU A 130 12.41 -13.69 -16.27
C GLU A 130 10.98 -14.03 -16.76
N LYS A 131 10.16 -14.59 -15.84
CA LYS A 131 8.76 -14.96 -16.13
C LYS A 131 7.76 -14.01 -15.47
N LEU A 132 8.24 -12.94 -14.81
CA LEU A 132 7.39 -12.06 -14.04
C LEU A 132 6.76 -11.00 -14.94
N VAL A 133 5.49 -11.17 -15.25
CA VAL A 133 4.70 -10.23 -16.05
C VAL A 133 4.11 -9.12 -15.17
N GLY A 134 3.86 -7.95 -15.75
CA GLY A 134 3.09 -6.88 -15.12
C GLY A 134 3.78 -6.19 -13.93
N ILE A 135 5.10 -6.33 -13.78
CA ILE A 135 5.85 -5.69 -12.68
C ILE A 135 6.36 -4.29 -13.03
N VAL A 136 6.52 -3.98 -14.30
CA VAL A 136 6.96 -2.68 -14.83
C VAL A 136 6.00 -2.20 -15.92
N PRO A 137 6.00 -0.89 -16.27
CA PRO A 137 5.22 -0.37 -17.41
C PRO A 137 5.54 -1.08 -18.71
N GLY A 138 4.56 -1.14 -19.60
CA GLY A 138 4.67 -1.72 -20.94
C GLY A 138 3.68 -1.08 -21.89
N GLU A 139 3.54 -1.62 -23.09
CA GLU A 139 2.59 -1.12 -24.08
C GLU A 139 1.16 -1.15 -23.52
N ASP A 140 0.51 0.03 -23.47
CA ASP A 140 -0.85 0.22 -22.91
C ASP A 140 -1.04 -0.27 -21.49
N TYR A 141 0.05 -0.51 -20.74
CA TYR A 141 0.04 -1.01 -19.37
C TYR A 141 0.84 -0.12 -18.42
N GLN A 142 0.23 0.19 -17.31
CA GLN A 142 0.90 0.75 -16.14
C GLN A 142 0.65 -0.15 -14.92
N PRO A 143 1.66 -0.37 -14.07
CA PRO A 143 1.48 -1.11 -12.83
C PRO A 143 0.39 -0.49 -11.96
N THR A 144 -0.35 -1.35 -11.29
CA THR A 144 -1.37 -0.95 -10.31
C THR A 144 -0.74 -0.08 -9.21
N ILE A 145 -1.39 1.04 -8.88
CA ILE A 145 -0.91 1.98 -7.86
C ILE A 145 -1.43 1.54 -6.49
N GLU A 146 -0.53 1.28 -5.58
CA GLU A 146 -0.87 0.85 -4.24
C GLU A 146 -1.16 2.05 -3.36
N LEU A 147 -2.37 2.09 -2.76
CA LEU A 147 -2.83 3.14 -1.86
C LEU A 147 -2.40 2.86 -0.42
N MET A 148 -2.42 1.58 -0.01
CA MET A 148 -2.01 1.12 1.32
C MET A 148 -1.62 -0.35 1.25
N ARG A 149 -0.48 -0.71 1.84
CA ARG A 149 -0.12 -2.09 2.13
C ARG A 149 -0.40 -2.38 3.60
N PHE A 150 -0.92 -3.59 3.87
CA PHE A 150 -1.16 -4.06 5.23
C PHE A 150 -0.91 -5.56 5.34
N MET A 151 -0.76 -6.02 6.58
CA MET A 151 -0.68 -7.43 6.88
C MET A 151 -1.84 -7.81 7.79
N THR A 152 -2.61 -8.83 7.40
CA THR A 152 -3.68 -9.31 8.27
C THR A 152 -3.09 -9.90 9.55
N PRO A 153 -3.74 -9.72 10.69
CA PRO A 153 -3.31 -10.37 11.92
C PRO A 153 -3.79 -11.82 11.98
N PHE A 154 -3.21 -12.58 12.90
CA PHE A 154 -3.59 -13.97 13.17
C PHE A 154 -4.99 -14.05 13.79
N GLY A 155 -6.03 -14.02 12.96
CA GLY A 155 -7.39 -14.37 13.32
C GLY A 155 -8.17 -13.37 14.18
N VAL A 156 -7.82 -12.06 14.15
CA VAL A 156 -8.53 -11.01 14.88
C VAL A 156 -10.05 -11.08 14.66
N GLY A 157 -10.83 -10.90 15.70
CA GLY A 157 -12.30 -10.92 15.64
C GLY A 157 -12.87 -12.33 15.75
N PHE A 158 -12.62 -13.20 14.78
CA PHE A 158 -13.14 -14.57 14.80
C PHE A 158 -12.58 -15.39 15.98
N TYR A 159 -11.24 -15.39 16.12
CA TYR A 159 -10.56 -16.12 17.19
C TYR A 159 -10.34 -15.28 18.45
N SER A 160 -10.86 -14.08 18.51
CA SER A 160 -10.82 -13.21 19.69
C SER A 160 -11.79 -13.65 20.79
N LYS A 161 -12.80 -14.45 20.44
CA LYS A 161 -13.85 -14.92 21.36
C LYS A 161 -13.34 -16.02 22.27
N ASP A 162 -13.72 -15.97 23.54
CA ASP A 162 -13.24 -16.88 24.58
C ASP A 162 -13.64 -18.34 24.41
N ASP A 163 -14.74 -18.61 23.74
CA ASP A 163 -15.23 -19.95 23.41
C ASP A 163 -14.39 -20.67 22.34
N ASN A 164 -13.46 -19.93 21.72
CA ASN A 164 -12.59 -20.50 20.70
C ASN A 164 -11.46 -21.33 21.33
N GLU A 165 -11.55 -22.65 21.21
CA GLU A 165 -10.58 -23.60 21.78
C GLU A 165 -9.13 -23.29 21.34
N LEU A 166 -8.94 -22.80 20.11
CA LEU A 166 -7.62 -22.48 19.59
C LEU A 166 -6.98 -21.28 20.32
N GLY A 167 -7.75 -20.22 20.57
CA GLY A 167 -7.31 -19.04 21.31
C GLY A 167 -6.94 -19.36 22.75
N SER A 168 -7.71 -20.19 23.44
CA SER A 168 -7.46 -20.55 24.85
C SER A 168 -6.20 -21.39 25.04
N LYS A 169 -5.83 -22.25 24.08
CA LYS A 169 -4.68 -23.16 24.18
C LYS A 169 -3.35 -22.55 23.73
N ARG A 170 -3.35 -21.42 23.02
CA ARG A 170 -2.17 -20.86 22.36
C ARG A 170 -1.78 -19.45 22.84
N LYS A 171 -2.26 -19.01 23.98
CA LYS A 171 -1.89 -17.67 24.52
C LYS A 171 -0.46 -17.70 25.07
N PRO A 172 0.57 -17.26 24.30
CA PRO A 172 1.95 -17.26 24.78
C PRO A 172 2.18 -16.19 25.84
N VAL A 173 1.36 -15.14 25.84
CA VAL A 173 1.42 -14.00 26.73
C VAL A 173 0.00 -13.60 27.12
N TYR A 174 -0.16 -13.14 28.36
CA TYR A 174 -1.43 -12.62 28.82
C TYR A 174 -1.83 -11.36 28.02
N VAL A 175 -3.06 -11.36 27.55
CA VAL A 175 -3.73 -10.22 26.92
C VAL A 175 -5.08 -10.09 27.61
N ASP A 176 -5.34 -8.93 28.21
CA ASP A 176 -6.60 -8.68 28.93
C ASP A 176 -7.81 -8.85 28.03
N GLU A 177 -7.74 -8.24 26.84
CA GLU A 177 -8.82 -8.22 25.87
C GLU A 177 -8.23 -8.28 24.45
N TRP A 178 -8.67 -9.28 23.70
CA TRP A 178 -8.37 -9.38 22.27
C TRP A 178 -9.23 -8.38 21.50
N ALA A 179 -8.64 -7.72 20.50
CA ALA A 179 -9.38 -6.81 19.65
C ALA A 179 -10.38 -7.56 18.76
N ASP A 180 -11.55 -6.94 18.49
CA ASP A 180 -12.55 -7.48 17.56
C ASP A 180 -12.19 -7.24 16.10
N CYS A 181 -11.35 -6.27 15.81
CA CYS A 181 -10.89 -5.91 14.47
C CYS A 181 -9.58 -5.12 14.56
N VAL A 182 -8.92 -4.99 13.43
CA VAL A 182 -7.84 -4.02 13.23
C VAL A 182 -8.32 -2.89 12.33
N THR A 183 -7.83 -1.68 12.56
CA THR A 183 -8.12 -0.50 11.72
C THR A 183 -6.80 0.20 11.40
N TRP A 184 -6.60 0.48 10.13
CA TRP A 184 -5.48 1.26 9.62
C TRP A 184 -6.00 2.54 8.98
N MET A 185 -5.23 3.60 9.07
CA MET A 185 -5.51 4.87 8.41
C MET A 185 -4.22 5.43 7.82
N GLN A 186 -4.27 5.84 6.56
CA GLN A 186 -3.13 6.40 5.83
C GLN A 186 -3.55 7.67 5.08
N ASP A 187 -2.70 8.68 5.12
CA ASP A 187 -2.79 9.84 4.24
C ASP A 187 -2.35 9.43 2.83
N ILE A 188 -3.26 9.59 1.87
CA ILE A 188 -3.04 9.31 0.46
C ILE A 188 -3.25 10.55 -0.41
N THR A 189 -3.09 11.74 0.17
CA THR A 189 -3.31 13.03 -0.51
C THR A 189 -2.49 13.16 -1.80
N ASP A 190 -1.24 12.69 -1.79
CA ASP A 190 -0.40 12.69 -2.99
C ASP A 190 -0.97 11.84 -4.14
N LEU A 191 -1.83 10.86 -3.83
CA LEU A 191 -2.45 9.96 -4.80
C LEU A 191 -3.84 10.43 -5.26
N TYR A 192 -4.31 11.61 -4.79
CA TYR A 192 -5.61 12.17 -5.20
C TYR A 192 -5.83 12.20 -6.73
N PRO A 193 -4.84 12.54 -7.59
CA PRO A 193 -5.03 12.54 -9.05
C PRO A 193 -5.49 11.18 -9.62
N THR A 194 -5.10 10.09 -8.98
CA THR A 194 -5.49 8.75 -9.41
C THR A 194 -6.95 8.43 -9.09
N LEU A 195 -7.55 9.18 -8.15
CA LEU A 195 -8.92 9.01 -7.67
C LEU A 195 -9.91 10.00 -8.29
N GLU A 196 -9.44 11.12 -8.87
CA GLU A 196 -10.29 12.19 -9.42
C GLU A 196 -11.37 11.69 -10.37
N LYS A 197 -12.55 12.31 -10.32
CA LYS A 197 -13.73 11.98 -11.13
C LYS A 197 -14.17 10.53 -10.93
N GLU A 198 -13.67 9.61 -11.71
CA GLU A 198 -14.00 8.20 -11.62
C GLU A 198 -12.73 7.34 -11.48
N ALA A 199 -12.77 6.37 -10.58
CA ALA A 199 -11.68 5.43 -10.37
C ALA A 199 -12.20 4.04 -10.00
N TYR A 200 -11.44 2.99 -10.33
CA TYR A 200 -11.64 1.66 -9.78
C TYR A 200 -10.69 1.45 -8.61
N VAL A 201 -11.25 1.29 -7.43
CA VAL A 201 -10.50 1.08 -6.18
C VAL A 201 -10.77 -0.34 -5.70
N GLY A 202 -9.73 -1.03 -5.25
CA GLY A 202 -9.84 -2.42 -4.83
C GLY A 202 -9.04 -2.76 -3.60
N ILE A 203 -9.34 -3.94 -3.05
CA ILE A 203 -8.57 -4.62 -2.01
C ILE A 203 -8.24 -6.03 -2.47
N TYR A 204 -6.97 -6.39 -2.35
CA TYR A 204 -6.46 -7.75 -2.50
C TYR A 204 -5.99 -8.28 -1.15
N ILE A 205 -6.29 -9.54 -0.85
CA ILE A 205 -5.70 -10.29 0.27
C ILE A 205 -5.28 -11.67 -0.27
N ASP A 206 -4.04 -12.09 0.04
CA ASP A 206 -3.51 -13.39 -0.35
C ASP A 206 -4.06 -14.53 0.51
N THR A 207 -5.38 -14.56 0.67
CA THR A 207 -6.09 -15.64 1.39
C THR A 207 -6.33 -16.85 0.47
N TRP A 208 -6.26 -18.04 1.07
CA TRP A 208 -6.52 -19.33 0.40
C TRP A 208 -7.59 -20.13 1.13
N THR A 209 -8.34 -19.48 2.02
CA THR A 209 -9.45 -20.11 2.76
C THR A 209 -10.79 -19.64 2.23
N THR A 210 -11.80 -20.51 2.37
CA THR A 210 -13.18 -20.21 1.95
C THR A 210 -13.83 -19.15 2.84
N GLU A 211 -13.39 -19.05 4.08
CA GLU A 211 -13.88 -18.11 5.09
C GLU A 211 -13.34 -16.71 4.89
N GLY A 212 -12.01 -16.60 4.73
CA GLY A 212 -11.29 -15.37 4.48
C GLY A 212 -11.44 -14.30 5.58
N TYR A 213 -11.69 -13.07 5.13
CA TYR A 213 -11.75 -11.86 5.96
C TYR A 213 -12.96 -11.01 5.60
N VAL A 214 -13.41 -10.20 6.57
CA VAL A 214 -14.42 -9.15 6.35
C VAL A 214 -13.72 -7.81 6.43
N VAL A 215 -13.94 -6.95 5.42
CA VAL A 215 -13.30 -5.64 5.31
C VAL A 215 -14.32 -4.52 5.10
N SER A 216 -14.02 -3.36 5.65
CA SER A 216 -14.67 -2.09 5.29
C SER A 216 -13.58 -1.10 4.88
N MET A 217 -13.88 -0.23 3.92
CA MET A 217 -12.96 0.75 3.38
C MET A 217 -13.66 2.08 3.17
N ASP A 218 -13.10 3.13 3.75
CA ASP A 218 -13.60 4.49 3.64
C ASP A 218 -12.54 5.42 3.05
N LEU A 219 -13.00 6.37 2.24
CA LEU A 219 -12.23 7.52 1.78
C LEU A 219 -12.85 8.79 2.36
N ASP A 220 -12.07 9.56 3.08
CA ASP A 220 -12.43 10.87 3.58
C ASP A 220 -11.63 11.94 2.85
N ILE A 221 -12.33 12.83 2.13
CA ILE A 221 -11.75 13.97 1.44
C ILE A 221 -12.12 15.23 2.22
N LYS A 222 -11.12 15.93 2.71
CA LYS A 222 -11.26 17.19 3.44
C LYS A 222 -10.82 18.34 2.56
N GLU A 223 -11.78 19.22 2.18
CA GLU A 223 -11.49 20.38 1.36
C GLU A 223 -10.95 21.53 2.21
N SER A 224 -9.99 22.26 1.68
CA SER A 224 -9.47 23.47 2.34
C SER A 224 -10.58 24.49 2.57
N GLN A 225 -10.61 25.05 3.78
CA GLN A 225 -11.51 26.13 4.16
C GLN A 225 -11.06 27.50 3.59
N LEU A 226 -9.86 27.58 3.02
CA LEU A 226 -9.32 28.80 2.45
C LEU A 226 -9.71 28.95 0.99
N PRO A 227 -10.56 29.95 0.62
CA PRO A 227 -11.10 30.07 -0.73
C PRO A 227 -10.05 30.35 -1.83
N TYR A 228 -8.85 30.77 -1.43
CA TYR A 228 -7.75 31.08 -2.35
C TYR A 228 -6.70 29.97 -2.45
N GLU A 229 -6.86 28.90 -1.71
CA GLU A 229 -5.96 27.74 -1.76
C GLU A 229 -6.39 26.80 -2.88
N ALA A 230 -5.77 26.97 -4.04
CA ALA A 230 -6.05 26.14 -5.21
C ALA A 230 -5.69 24.69 -4.99
N LEU A 231 -6.40 23.79 -5.65
CA LEU A 231 -5.99 22.39 -5.75
C LEU A 231 -4.65 22.34 -6.52
N PRO A 232 -3.59 21.78 -5.91
CA PRO A 232 -2.31 21.61 -6.61
C PRO A 232 -2.45 20.65 -7.80
N ASN A 233 -1.75 20.93 -8.88
CA ASN A 233 -1.67 20.02 -10.02
C ASN A 233 -0.66 18.91 -9.73
N ARG A 234 -1.09 17.92 -8.92
CA ARG A 234 -0.26 16.77 -8.57
C ARG A 234 -0.23 15.76 -9.69
N GLN A 235 0.91 15.10 -9.83
CA GLN A 235 1.14 14.05 -10.81
C GLN A 235 1.60 12.78 -10.09
N VAL A 236 1.22 11.62 -10.61
CA VAL A 236 1.61 10.30 -10.10
C VAL A 236 2.05 9.42 -11.26
N MET A 237 3.23 8.84 -11.18
CA MET A 237 3.76 7.93 -12.18
C MET A 237 4.17 6.61 -11.54
N PRO A 238 3.47 5.49 -11.79
CA PRO A 238 3.90 4.19 -11.30
C PRO A 238 5.17 3.72 -12.04
N LEU A 239 6.15 3.24 -11.28
CA LEU A 239 7.39 2.68 -11.81
C LEU A 239 7.36 1.16 -11.80
N MET A 240 7.01 0.55 -10.66
CA MET A 240 6.93 -0.90 -10.56
C MET A 240 5.96 -1.35 -9.48
N ASN A 241 5.45 -2.58 -9.62
CA ASN A 241 4.68 -3.24 -8.59
C ASN A 241 4.84 -4.76 -8.73
N THR A 242 5.38 -5.42 -7.72
CA THR A 242 5.58 -6.87 -7.71
C THR A 242 4.51 -7.63 -6.92
N VAL A 243 3.44 -6.96 -6.46
CA VAL A 243 2.29 -7.67 -5.87
C VAL A 243 1.62 -8.53 -6.94
N TYR A 244 1.48 -9.81 -6.66
CA TYR A 244 0.94 -10.81 -7.60
C TYR A 244 -0.59 -10.89 -7.54
N TYR A 245 -1.26 -9.89 -8.11
CA TYR A 245 -2.73 -9.81 -8.06
C TYR A 245 -3.45 -10.88 -8.89
N ILE A 246 -3.04 -11.09 -10.15
CA ILE A 246 -3.73 -11.96 -11.11
C ILE A 246 -2.73 -12.78 -11.92
N GLY A 247 -2.76 -14.10 -11.76
CA GLY A 247 -2.01 -15.03 -12.62
C GLY A 247 -0.48 -14.85 -12.59
N GLN A 248 0.02 -14.02 -11.68
CA GLN A 248 1.43 -13.75 -11.49
C GLN A 248 2.03 -14.74 -10.49
N SER A 249 3.31 -15.00 -10.62
CA SER A 249 4.06 -15.85 -9.69
C SER A 249 4.62 -15.05 -8.52
N TYR A 250 5.04 -15.72 -7.45
CA TYR A 250 5.79 -15.08 -6.36
C TYR A 250 7.04 -14.39 -6.91
N PRO A 251 7.24 -13.09 -6.58
CA PRO A 251 8.31 -12.28 -7.16
C PRO A 251 9.66 -12.52 -6.45
N ASP A 252 10.37 -13.57 -6.83
CA ASP A 252 11.71 -13.91 -6.33
C ASP A 252 12.84 -13.38 -7.23
N ILE A 253 12.54 -12.46 -8.14
CA ILE A 253 13.49 -11.92 -9.10
C ILE A 253 14.73 -11.33 -8.44
N PHE A 254 14.58 -10.67 -7.29
CA PHE A 254 15.68 -10.03 -6.56
C PHE A 254 16.74 -11.02 -6.04
N ALA A 255 16.40 -12.31 -5.94
CA ALA A 255 17.36 -13.36 -5.63
C ALA A 255 18.28 -13.73 -6.81
N ARG A 256 17.99 -13.24 -8.00
CA ARG A 256 18.67 -13.60 -9.25
C ARG A 256 19.31 -12.40 -9.92
N GLN A 257 18.66 -11.26 -9.87
CA GLN A 257 19.13 -10.02 -10.48
C GLN A 257 18.41 -8.79 -9.93
N ASP A 258 18.99 -7.63 -10.15
CA ASP A 258 18.33 -6.35 -9.92
C ASP A 258 17.16 -6.16 -10.90
N VAL A 259 16.15 -5.41 -10.50
CA VAL A 259 15.10 -4.93 -11.40
C VAL A 259 15.46 -3.54 -11.87
N GLU A 260 15.71 -3.40 -13.17
CA GLU A 260 16.05 -2.13 -13.81
C GLU A 260 15.05 -1.84 -14.92
N MET A 261 14.55 -0.60 -14.96
CA MET A 261 13.62 -0.15 -15.99
C MET A 261 13.90 1.29 -16.42
N GLU A 262 13.48 1.62 -17.65
CA GLU A 262 13.42 2.99 -18.12
C GLU A 262 12.01 3.57 -17.90
N PHE A 263 11.92 4.87 -17.59
CA PHE A 263 10.68 5.62 -17.57
C PHE A 263 10.88 6.96 -18.29
N ASP A 264 9.79 7.49 -18.86
CA ASP A 264 9.81 8.75 -19.62
C ASP A 264 9.10 9.84 -18.82
N MET A 265 9.84 10.91 -18.46
CA MET A 265 9.24 12.11 -17.90
C MET A 265 8.64 12.94 -19.05
N PRO A 266 7.31 13.21 -19.05
CA PRO A 266 6.64 13.88 -20.16
C PRO A 266 7.09 15.35 -20.33
N LYS A 267 7.57 15.96 -19.25
CA LYS A 267 8.11 17.33 -19.19
C LYS A 267 9.04 17.48 -17.98
N ASP A 268 9.76 18.59 -17.91
CA ASP A 268 10.56 18.92 -16.73
C ASP A 268 9.65 18.98 -15.50
N ALA A 269 10.09 18.33 -14.42
CA ALA A 269 9.38 18.28 -13.14
C ALA A 269 10.31 18.73 -12.01
N LYS A 270 9.74 19.41 -11.03
CA LYS A 270 10.47 19.91 -9.85
C LYS A 270 10.06 19.14 -8.60
N ASN A 271 11.03 19.04 -7.67
CA ASN A 271 10.79 18.42 -6.37
C ASN A 271 10.12 17.03 -6.48
N VAL A 272 10.55 16.24 -7.46
CA VAL A 272 10.04 14.88 -7.65
C VAL A 272 10.40 14.03 -6.45
N ARG A 273 9.43 13.33 -5.88
CA ARG A 273 9.60 12.41 -4.75
C ARG A 273 9.33 10.99 -5.21
N LEU A 274 10.17 10.08 -4.76
CA LEU A 274 9.94 8.65 -4.89
C LEU A 274 9.21 8.15 -3.64
N LYS A 275 8.14 7.40 -3.83
CA LYS A 275 7.46 6.61 -2.80
C LYS A 275 7.80 5.13 -3.05
N TYR A 276 8.28 4.45 -2.02
CA TYR A 276 8.74 3.07 -2.09
C TYR A 276 8.14 2.25 -0.96
N ILE A 277 7.35 1.23 -1.30
CA ILE A 277 6.70 0.33 -0.36
C ILE A 277 7.33 -1.05 -0.53
N VAL A 278 7.86 -1.63 0.54
CA VAL A 278 8.52 -2.93 0.46
C VAL A 278 8.22 -3.80 1.66
N THR A 279 8.04 -5.11 1.41
CA THR A 279 7.95 -6.14 2.45
C THR A 279 8.64 -7.42 1.98
N GLY A 280 9.46 -8.01 2.84
CA GLY A 280 10.11 -9.30 2.58
C GLY A 280 9.27 -10.44 3.19
N HIS A 281 9.10 -11.50 2.43
CA HIS A 281 8.30 -12.67 2.77
C HIS A 281 9.11 -13.94 2.55
N GLY A 282 8.79 -14.97 3.28
CA GLY A 282 9.48 -16.25 3.19
C GLY A 282 9.66 -16.87 4.55
N GLY A 283 9.00 -18.00 4.73
CA GLY A 283 8.65 -18.63 5.98
C GLY A 283 9.78 -19.00 6.92
N HIS A 284 9.38 -19.66 7.95
CA HIS A 284 10.05 -20.11 9.17
C HIS A 284 11.58 -20.16 9.06
N SER A 285 12.32 -19.82 10.08
CA SER A 285 13.75 -20.07 10.26
C SER A 285 14.67 -19.70 9.06
N GLY A 286 14.97 -18.41 8.90
CA GLY A 286 16.02 -17.93 8.01
C GLY A 286 15.60 -17.59 6.60
N GLY A 287 14.30 -17.53 6.31
CA GLY A 287 13.77 -16.93 5.08
C GLY A 287 13.79 -15.41 5.13
N ASP A 288 13.61 -14.76 3.99
CA ASP A 288 13.68 -13.30 3.83
C ASP A 288 12.73 -12.51 4.74
N GLU A 289 11.67 -13.14 5.24
CA GLU A 289 10.77 -12.56 6.25
C GLU A 289 11.50 -12.26 7.57
N PHE A 290 12.43 -13.12 7.99
CA PHE A 290 13.09 -13.08 9.28
C PHE A 290 14.58 -12.74 9.22
N VAL A 291 15.08 -12.35 8.05
CA VAL A 291 16.48 -11.98 7.82
C VAL A 291 16.55 -10.55 7.27
N LYS A 292 17.44 -9.76 7.85
CA LYS A 292 17.68 -8.39 7.39
C LYS A 292 18.36 -8.41 6.02
N ARG A 293 17.71 -7.82 5.01
CA ARG A 293 18.25 -7.63 3.67
C ARG A 293 18.30 -6.14 3.35
N GLN A 294 19.37 -5.73 2.74
CA GLN A 294 19.53 -4.35 2.30
C GLN A 294 18.70 -4.10 1.05
N ASN A 295 18.04 -2.95 0.97
CA ASN A 295 17.35 -2.47 -0.21
C ASN A 295 18.08 -1.24 -0.73
N ILE A 296 18.48 -1.26 -1.99
CA ILE A 296 19.24 -0.20 -2.65
C ILE A 296 18.45 0.24 -3.88
N ILE A 297 18.05 1.50 -3.88
CA ILE A 297 17.28 2.10 -4.96
C ILE A 297 18.13 3.17 -5.63
N SER A 298 18.22 3.13 -6.97
CA SER A 298 19.00 4.07 -7.75
C SER A 298 18.15 4.70 -8.86
N VAL A 299 18.41 5.98 -9.13
CA VAL A 299 17.89 6.72 -10.28
C VAL A 299 19.09 7.29 -11.04
N GLU A 300 19.13 7.16 -12.36
CA GLU A 300 20.29 7.56 -13.19
C GLU A 300 21.63 6.97 -12.70
N GLY A 301 21.60 5.76 -12.15
CA GLY A 301 22.77 5.09 -11.58
C GLY A 301 23.25 5.68 -10.25
N GLN A 302 22.58 6.70 -9.71
CA GLN A 302 22.88 7.27 -8.40
C GLN A 302 21.97 6.64 -7.34
N GLU A 303 22.55 6.22 -6.24
CA GLU A 303 21.83 5.69 -5.09
C GLU A 303 21.02 6.84 -4.44
N VAL A 304 19.70 6.68 -4.39
CA VAL A 304 18.75 7.64 -3.82
C VAL A 304 18.14 7.18 -2.51
N LEU A 305 18.11 5.87 -2.27
CA LEU A 305 17.64 5.28 -1.03
C LEU A 305 18.40 3.98 -0.77
N ASN A 306 18.89 3.82 0.46
CA ASN A 306 19.64 2.64 0.88
C ASN A 306 19.35 2.37 2.35
N PHE A 307 18.63 1.29 2.64
CA PHE A 307 18.19 0.98 4.00
C PHE A 307 17.91 -0.52 4.16
N ILE A 308 17.74 -0.93 5.41
CA ILE A 308 17.27 -2.27 5.76
C ILE A 308 15.82 -2.16 6.21
N PRO A 309 14.84 -2.64 5.42
CA PRO A 309 13.44 -2.64 5.78
C PRO A 309 13.19 -3.65 6.91
N TRP A 310 13.13 -3.16 8.16
CA TRP A 310 13.04 -4.02 9.32
C TRP A 310 12.17 -3.44 10.42
N ARG A 311 11.27 -4.26 10.96
CA ARG A 311 10.43 -3.91 12.11
C ARG A 311 10.74 -4.80 13.31
N ASN A 312 10.85 -4.19 14.47
CA ASN A 312 11.10 -4.85 15.75
C ASN A 312 10.03 -4.53 16.83
N ASP A 313 8.95 -3.90 16.42
CA ASP A 313 7.83 -3.47 17.25
C ASP A 313 6.61 -4.40 17.17
N CYS A 314 6.75 -5.60 16.61
CA CYS A 314 5.65 -6.51 16.33
C CYS A 314 4.86 -6.93 17.59
N ALA A 315 5.49 -6.95 18.75
CA ALA A 315 4.81 -7.18 20.01
C ALA A 315 3.73 -6.13 20.35
N SER A 316 3.79 -4.92 19.75
CA SER A 316 2.77 -3.88 19.91
C SER A 316 1.42 -4.26 19.30
N PHE A 317 1.43 -5.19 18.34
CA PHE A 317 0.23 -5.69 17.64
C PHE A 317 -0.35 -6.96 18.28
N ARG A 318 0.20 -7.41 19.39
CA ARG A 318 -0.16 -8.69 20.04
C ARG A 318 -1.67 -8.86 20.25
N ARG A 319 -2.39 -7.81 20.64
CA ARG A 319 -3.83 -7.84 20.89
C ARG A 319 -4.68 -8.20 19.65
N TYR A 320 -4.11 -8.07 18.46
CA TYR A 320 -4.76 -8.42 17.19
C TYR A 320 -4.50 -9.86 16.76
N ASN A 321 -3.65 -10.62 17.47
CA ASN A 321 -3.12 -11.90 17.05
C ASN A 321 -3.55 -13.08 17.95
N PRO A 322 -4.88 -13.33 18.15
CA PRO A 322 -5.36 -14.35 19.09
C PRO A 322 -5.00 -15.78 18.69
N SER A 323 -4.78 -16.06 17.38
CA SER A 323 -4.44 -17.39 16.87
C SER A 323 -2.97 -17.57 16.53
N THR A 324 -2.09 -16.69 17.03
CA THR A 324 -0.64 -16.79 16.79
C THR A 324 -0.04 -18.12 17.19
N GLY A 325 0.95 -18.62 16.45
CA GLY A 325 1.76 -19.75 16.86
C GLY A 325 2.64 -19.43 18.07
N VAL A 326 2.99 -20.45 18.84
CA VAL A 326 3.89 -20.31 20.00
C VAL A 326 5.24 -20.94 19.67
N TRP A 327 6.31 -20.16 19.82
CA TRP A 327 7.69 -20.61 19.66
C TRP A 327 8.42 -20.59 21.00
N LEU A 328 9.30 -21.54 21.22
CA LEU A 328 10.19 -21.55 22.38
C LEU A 328 11.54 -20.94 21.98
N ILE A 329 11.92 -19.87 22.66
CA ILE A 329 13.16 -19.14 22.41
C ILE A 329 14.06 -19.24 23.65
N LYS A 330 15.34 -19.57 23.46
CA LYS A 330 16.32 -19.51 24.51
C LYS A 330 16.82 -18.09 24.71
N ARG A 331 16.70 -17.58 25.93
CA ARG A 331 17.18 -16.24 26.30
C ARG A 331 17.95 -16.28 27.60
N LEU A 332 18.90 -15.35 27.73
CA LEU A 332 19.58 -15.10 28.99
C LEU A 332 18.64 -14.30 29.90
N ALA A 333 18.28 -14.87 31.03
CA ALA A 333 17.49 -14.23 32.07
C ALA A 333 18.34 -13.87 33.28
N SER A 334 18.19 -12.64 33.76
CA SER A 334 18.83 -12.15 34.97
C SER A 334 17.89 -12.24 36.14
N TYR A 335 18.38 -12.63 37.30
CA TYR A 335 17.60 -12.72 38.55
C TYR A 335 18.46 -12.47 39.77
N ILE A 336 17.82 -12.11 40.90
CA ILE A 336 18.46 -12.00 42.19
C ILE A 336 18.28 -13.31 42.94
N GLY A 337 19.34 -14.07 43.10
CA GLY A 337 19.35 -15.30 43.85
C GLY A 337 20.03 -15.13 45.23
N GLU A 338 20.22 -16.23 45.97
CA GLU A 338 20.88 -16.22 47.32
C GLU A 338 22.31 -15.64 47.29
N LYS A 339 23.00 -15.72 46.12
CA LYS A 339 24.37 -15.21 45.91
C LYS A 339 24.39 -13.82 45.25
N GLY A 340 23.26 -13.09 45.28
CA GLY A 340 23.12 -11.81 44.59
C GLY A 340 22.69 -11.96 43.14
N TYR A 341 23.16 -11.06 42.27
CA TYR A 341 22.86 -11.09 40.84
C TYR A 341 23.39 -12.35 40.16
N GLN A 342 22.53 -13.02 39.40
CA GLN A 342 22.83 -14.25 38.68
C GLN A 342 22.15 -14.23 37.31
N GLU A 343 22.68 -15.05 36.39
CA GLU A 343 22.14 -15.23 35.02
C GLU A 343 21.98 -16.71 34.69
N LYS A 344 20.96 -17.03 33.95
CA LYS A 344 20.75 -18.38 33.41
C LYS A 344 20.05 -18.34 32.07
N MET A 345 20.28 -19.34 31.22
CA MET A 345 19.48 -19.57 30.04
C MET A 345 18.10 -20.12 30.44
N VAL A 346 17.05 -19.51 29.91
CA VAL A 346 15.67 -19.97 30.07
C VAL A 346 15.04 -20.17 28.70
N GLU A 347 14.06 -21.06 28.62
CA GLU A 347 13.18 -21.17 27.47
C GLU A 347 11.94 -20.32 27.75
N GLU A 348 11.66 -19.38 26.85
CA GLU A 348 10.53 -18.47 26.93
C GLU A 348 9.57 -18.75 25.77
N PRO A 349 8.25 -18.95 26.02
CA PRO A 349 7.26 -19.03 24.96
C PRO A 349 7.03 -17.62 24.40
N LEU A 350 7.11 -17.50 23.05
CA LEU A 350 6.89 -16.26 22.31
C LEU A 350 5.85 -16.49 21.23
N GLY A 351 4.96 -15.53 21.03
CA GLY A 351 4.07 -15.54 19.87
C GLY A 351 4.87 -15.35 18.59
N SER A 352 4.60 -16.14 17.55
CA SER A 352 5.23 -15.91 16.25
C SER A 352 4.92 -14.53 15.69
N SER A 353 3.77 -13.96 16.05
CA SER A 353 3.39 -12.58 15.72
C SER A 353 4.30 -11.51 16.32
N ASP A 354 5.05 -11.84 17.39
CA ASP A 354 5.91 -10.89 18.09
C ASP A 354 7.33 -10.81 17.50
N LEU A 355 7.67 -11.73 16.59
CA LEU A 355 8.98 -11.76 15.96
C LEU A 355 9.17 -10.58 15.01
N SER A 356 10.36 -10.00 15.08
CA SER A 356 10.79 -8.96 14.12
C SER A 356 10.80 -9.51 12.69
N ARG A 357 10.41 -8.68 11.72
CA ARG A 357 10.24 -9.05 10.31
C ARG A 357 10.71 -7.96 9.36
N SER A 358 10.83 -8.35 8.09
CA SER A 358 11.22 -7.46 6.98
C SER A 358 10.10 -6.48 6.63
N ASN A 359 10.06 -5.38 7.39
CA ASN A 359 9.19 -4.20 7.22
C ASN A 359 7.69 -4.38 7.50
N TRP A 360 7.28 -5.44 8.15
CA TRP A 360 5.89 -5.65 8.50
C TRP A 360 5.72 -6.39 9.84
N CYS A 361 4.52 -6.30 10.41
CA CYS A 361 4.10 -7.11 11.54
C CYS A 361 2.67 -7.61 11.30
N PRO A 362 2.28 -8.80 11.79
CA PRO A 362 0.89 -9.24 11.71
C PRO A 362 -0.05 -8.25 12.39
N GLY A 363 -0.92 -7.61 11.61
CA GLY A 363 -1.83 -6.55 12.05
C GLY A 363 -1.33 -5.12 11.82
N SER A 364 -0.18 -4.93 11.18
CA SER A 364 0.31 -3.59 10.82
C SER A 364 -0.03 -3.21 9.38
N ASP A 365 -0.09 -1.92 9.13
CA ASP A 365 0.13 -1.32 7.82
C ASP A 365 1.62 -1.15 7.54
N VAL A 366 1.95 -0.79 6.29
CA VAL A 366 3.31 -0.52 5.82
C VAL A 366 3.32 0.85 5.14
N ALA A 367 3.87 1.83 5.83
CA ALA A 367 4.02 3.16 5.27
C ALA A 367 5.05 3.17 4.12
N PRO A 368 4.84 3.98 3.07
CA PRO A 368 5.87 4.18 2.05
C PRO A 368 7.10 4.88 2.63
N GLU A 369 8.28 4.41 2.26
CA GLU A 369 9.50 5.19 2.37
C GLU A 369 9.48 6.28 1.31
N GLU A 370 9.88 7.49 1.69
CA GLU A 370 9.89 8.65 0.81
C GLU A 370 11.28 9.23 0.68
N THR A 371 11.69 9.53 -0.54
CA THR A 371 12.93 10.27 -0.80
C THR A 371 12.73 11.32 -1.88
N LEU A 372 13.34 12.50 -1.66
CA LEU A 372 13.36 13.59 -2.63
C LEU A 372 14.43 13.31 -3.69
N LEU A 373 14.01 13.17 -4.93
CA LEU A 373 14.93 13.02 -6.07
C LEU A 373 15.44 14.37 -6.58
N GLY A 374 14.73 15.47 -6.28
CA GLY A 374 14.98 16.78 -6.85
C GLY A 374 14.28 17.00 -8.19
N ASP A 375 14.87 17.79 -9.05
CA ASP A 375 14.30 18.12 -10.35
C ASP A 375 14.70 17.03 -11.37
N LEU A 376 13.74 16.57 -12.16
CA LEU A 376 13.96 15.67 -13.30
C LEU A 376 13.61 16.39 -14.60
N THR A 377 14.45 16.24 -15.62
CA THR A 377 14.20 16.80 -16.95
C THR A 377 13.23 15.94 -17.75
N ALA A 378 12.61 16.52 -18.76
CA ALA A 378 11.85 15.75 -19.75
C ALA A 378 12.74 14.69 -20.44
N GLY A 379 12.18 13.52 -20.72
CA GLY A 379 12.86 12.43 -21.43
C GLY A 379 13.08 11.18 -20.58
N LYS A 380 13.96 10.32 -21.07
CA LYS A 380 14.21 9.00 -20.49
C LYS A 380 15.11 9.06 -19.25
N HIS A 381 14.70 8.31 -18.25
CA HIS A 381 15.42 8.10 -17.01
C HIS A 381 15.49 6.61 -16.68
N THR A 382 16.45 6.22 -15.86
CA THR A 382 16.59 4.84 -15.38
C THR A 382 16.23 4.73 -13.91
N PHE A 383 15.51 3.67 -13.55
CA PHE A 383 15.16 3.32 -12.18
C PHE A 383 15.61 1.88 -11.91
N LYS A 384 16.28 1.67 -10.79
CA LYS A 384 16.77 0.35 -10.41
C LYS A 384 16.51 0.05 -8.94
N VAL A 385 16.08 -1.20 -8.66
CA VAL A 385 15.95 -1.77 -7.32
C VAL A 385 16.84 -3.00 -7.22
N SER A 386 17.67 -3.03 -6.19
CA SER A 386 18.53 -4.16 -5.82
C SER A 386 18.23 -4.58 -4.38
N ILE A 387 18.09 -5.87 -4.15
CA ILE A 387 17.98 -6.47 -2.81
C ILE A 387 19.06 -7.56 -2.72
N PRO A 388 20.32 -7.18 -2.45
CA PRO A 388 21.41 -8.14 -2.33
C PRO A 388 21.10 -9.19 -1.28
N GLU A 389 21.49 -10.44 -1.56
CA GLU A 389 21.28 -11.59 -0.68
C GLU A 389 19.81 -12.02 -0.51
N ALA A 390 18.85 -11.49 -1.28
CA ALA A 390 17.50 -12.04 -1.34
C ALA A 390 17.55 -13.53 -1.73
N GLU A 391 16.71 -14.35 -1.13
CA GLU A 391 16.69 -15.78 -1.41
C GLU A 391 15.61 -16.12 -2.46
N PRO A 392 15.85 -17.14 -3.32
CA PRO A 392 14.85 -17.58 -4.28
C PRO A 392 13.69 -18.30 -3.61
N VAL A 393 12.55 -18.36 -4.30
CA VAL A 393 11.44 -19.21 -3.91
C VAL A 393 11.90 -20.67 -3.85
N ASP A 394 11.71 -21.29 -2.70
CA ASP A 394 11.80 -22.74 -2.55
C ASP A 394 10.47 -23.30 -2.04
N GLY A 395 10.28 -24.61 -2.13
CA GLY A 395 9.03 -25.27 -1.74
C GLY A 395 8.68 -25.16 -0.25
N ASN A 396 9.61 -24.71 0.60
CA ASN A 396 9.45 -24.64 2.04
C ASN A 396 9.33 -23.20 2.54
N LYS A 397 10.09 -22.27 1.97
CA LYS A 397 10.22 -20.89 2.49
C LYS A 397 9.34 -19.89 1.73
N LEU A 398 9.12 -20.09 0.44
CA LEU A 398 8.38 -19.18 -0.44
C LEU A 398 8.93 -17.75 -0.43
N ASN A 399 10.26 -17.62 -0.41
CA ASN A 399 10.94 -16.32 -0.36
C ASN A 399 10.54 -15.43 -1.54
N HIS A 400 10.13 -14.21 -1.26
CA HIS A 400 9.80 -13.20 -2.25
C HIS A 400 9.71 -11.80 -1.64
N TRP A 401 9.83 -10.77 -2.49
CA TRP A 401 9.73 -9.39 -2.08
C TRP A 401 8.59 -8.69 -2.80
N LEU A 402 7.67 -8.10 -2.03
CA LEU A 402 6.61 -7.25 -2.56
C LEU A 402 7.11 -5.81 -2.54
N VAL A 403 7.36 -5.29 -3.73
CA VAL A 403 7.85 -3.92 -3.95
C VAL A 403 6.82 -3.16 -4.78
N SER A 404 6.48 -1.95 -4.35
CA SER A 404 5.68 -0.99 -5.11
C SER A 404 6.40 0.36 -5.10
N ALA A 405 6.59 0.96 -6.26
CA ALA A 405 7.29 2.22 -6.41
C ALA A 405 6.58 3.15 -7.39
N TYR A 406 6.46 4.41 -7.03
CA TYR A 406 5.88 5.44 -7.88
C TYR A 406 6.49 6.81 -7.58
N LEU A 407 6.49 7.68 -8.58
CA LEU A 407 6.89 9.08 -8.45
C LEU A 407 5.66 9.96 -8.19
N VAL A 408 5.86 11.01 -7.39
CA VAL A 408 4.88 12.08 -7.17
C VAL A 408 5.57 13.44 -7.27
N TRP A 409 4.89 14.40 -7.93
CA TRP A 409 5.37 15.80 -8.02
C TRP A 409 4.20 16.76 -8.22
N GLU A 410 4.45 18.04 -8.11
CA GLU A 410 3.48 19.12 -8.38
C GLU A 410 3.97 19.96 -9.57
N GLU A 411 3.04 20.40 -10.44
CA GLU A 411 3.30 21.23 -11.60
C GLU A 411 2.81 22.66 -11.41
#